data_42b14d77924f6eb5ff8444d3a443488c
#
_entry.id   42b14d77924f6eb5ff8444d3a443488c
#
_cell.length_a   1.000
_cell.length_b   1.000
_cell.length_c   1.000
_cell.angle_alpha   90.00
_cell.angle_beta   90.00
_cell.angle_gamma   90.00
#
_symmetry.space_group_name_H-M   'P 1'
#
loop_
_entity.id
_entity.type
_entity.pdbx_description
1 polymer ?
#
loop_
_entity_poly.entity_id
_entity_poly.type
_entity_poly.pdbx_seq_one_letter_code
_entity_poly.pdbx_strand_id
1 'polypeptide(L)'
;CLALDFNKIFNTYALSNDVLKNALFIAVLFTLANFVLKNIGFVFIALQKYGVNDVLTTAGSVLGLIIVFILTKTTQGNLLYVVTAFTLSPVLVYLIAAIPIFHKYKQLRPSWRYYDKHLLKNIVGKGLGFFAIQITSCLIIFGGSNVIISHFCGPTSVTVYNIAYKLFNLLAIAYTVVISPMWNAYTDAQVRGDYSWIRATFKKAVKLWGLSAIGGLILLAICNTFYKIWVGASVTVPMQISAVVLLYISAFNFNNCVTYLLNGLNKITVQIITSITGTILYLLFIIIFGEKVGMTGIILSMAVCYILMASVHLYQCRLLINEKAKGIWNK
;
A
#
# COMPACT_ATOMS: atom_id res chain seq x y z
N CYS A 1 7.33 -20.88 9.27
CA CYS A 1 8.23 -20.60 8.12
C CYS A 1 9.17 -21.77 7.81
N LEU A 2 9.83 -22.41 8.79
CA LEU A 2 10.87 -23.42 8.55
C LEU A 2 10.38 -24.74 7.93
N ALA A 3 9.09 -25.04 8.01
CA ALA A 3 8.48 -26.28 7.48
C ALA A 3 7.89 -26.14 6.06
N LEU A 4 7.92 -24.94 5.46
CA LEU A 4 7.33 -24.69 4.15
C LEU A 4 8.35 -24.87 3.03
N ASP A 5 7.89 -25.39 1.88
CA ASP A 5 8.66 -25.49 0.66
C ASP A 5 8.43 -24.22 -0.19
N PHE A 6 9.35 -23.28 -0.08
CA PHE A 6 9.24 -21.98 -0.76
C PHE A 6 9.48 -22.09 -2.27
N ASN A 7 10.20 -23.12 -2.73
CA ASN A 7 10.38 -23.36 -4.16
C ASN A 7 9.03 -23.66 -4.82
N LYS A 8 8.16 -24.44 -4.15
CA LYS A 8 6.80 -24.71 -4.62
C LYS A 8 5.90 -23.47 -4.53
N ILE A 9 6.00 -22.69 -3.43
CA ILE A 9 5.18 -21.49 -3.22
C ILE A 9 5.46 -20.42 -4.28
N PHE A 10 6.74 -20.18 -4.58
CA PHE A 10 7.16 -19.15 -5.54
C PHE A 10 7.34 -19.68 -6.97
N ASN A 11 7.09 -20.99 -7.19
CA ASN A 11 7.30 -21.67 -8.47
C ASN A 11 8.67 -21.33 -9.09
N THR A 12 9.72 -21.43 -8.28
CA THR A 12 11.10 -21.11 -8.70
C THR A 12 12.08 -22.15 -8.16
N TYR A 13 12.98 -22.60 -9.02
CA TYR A 13 14.03 -23.57 -8.69
C TYR A 13 15.44 -23.01 -8.94
N ALA A 14 15.53 -21.72 -9.25
CA ALA A 14 16.81 -21.04 -9.48
C ALA A 14 17.67 -20.91 -8.22
N LEU A 15 17.06 -20.99 -7.03
CA LEU A 15 17.73 -20.90 -5.73
C LEU A 15 17.35 -22.11 -4.88
N SER A 16 18.26 -22.55 -4.00
CA SER A 16 17.94 -23.61 -3.05
C SER A 16 16.90 -23.15 -2.04
N ASN A 17 16.06 -24.09 -1.59
CA ASN A 17 15.02 -23.81 -0.59
C ASN A 17 15.60 -23.25 0.71
N ASP A 18 16.82 -23.65 1.10
CA ASP A 18 17.48 -23.17 2.32
C ASP A 18 17.89 -21.68 2.21
N VAL A 19 18.36 -21.25 1.04
CA VAL A 19 18.66 -19.84 0.78
C VAL A 19 17.38 -18.99 0.86
N LEU A 20 16.27 -19.48 0.28
CA LEU A 20 14.98 -18.81 0.36
C LEU A 20 14.43 -18.74 1.80
N LYS A 21 14.56 -19.84 2.57
CA LYS A 21 14.17 -19.87 3.99
C LYS A 21 14.94 -18.87 4.81
N ASN A 22 16.27 -18.83 4.66
CA ASN A 22 17.12 -17.92 5.40
C ASN A 22 16.84 -16.44 5.02
N ALA A 23 16.66 -16.15 3.73
CA ALA A 23 16.28 -14.83 3.26
C ALA A 23 14.95 -14.36 3.85
N LEU A 24 13.95 -15.21 3.86
CA LEU A 24 12.64 -14.92 4.46
C LEU A 24 12.74 -14.75 5.98
N PHE A 25 13.49 -15.60 6.66
CA PHE A 25 13.69 -15.47 8.10
C PHE A 25 14.32 -14.13 8.47
N ILE A 26 15.38 -13.73 7.77
CA ILE A 26 16.05 -12.44 7.94
C ILE A 26 15.07 -11.29 7.64
N ALA A 27 14.33 -11.37 6.52
CA ALA A 27 13.36 -10.36 6.13
C ALA A 27 12.27 -10.18 7.20
N VAL A 28 11.69 -11.28 7.70
CA VAL A 28 10.66 -11.24 8.75
C VAL A 28 11.22 -10.67 10.04
N LEU A 29 12.39 -11.13 10.47
CA LEU A 29 13.04 -10.68 11.71
C LEU A 29 13.23 -9.17 11.71
N PHE A 30 13.90 -8.61 10.68
CA PHE A 30 14.16 -7.17 10.61
C PHE A 30 12.89 -6.36 10.30
N THR A 31 11.92 -6.91 9.58
CA THR A 31 10.63 -6.25 9.38
C THR A 31 9.87 -6.12 10.71
N LEU A 32 9.85 -7.15 11.55
CA LEU A 32 9.26 -7.08 12.89
C LEU A 32 10.00 -6.09 13.80
N ALA A 33 11.33 -6.08 13.76
CA ALA A 33 12.13 -5.09 14.49
C ALA A 33 11.82 -3.66 14.01
N ASN A 34 11.75 -3.45 12.69
CA ASN A 34 11.39 -2.16 12.10
C ASN A 34 9.96 -1.74 12.49
N PHE A 35 9.01 -2.66 12.54
CA PHE A 35 7.63 -2.39 12.95
C PHE A 35 7.57 -1.82 14.38
N VAL A 36 8.35 -2.39 15.31
CA VAL A 36 8.46 -1.87 16.68
C VAL A 36 9.15 -0.50 16.70
N LEU A 37 10.26 -0.35 16.00
CA LEU A 37 11.07 0.88 16.03
C LEU A 37 10.41 2.04 15.28
N LYS A 38 9.56 1.76 14.28
CA LYS A 38 8.79 2.78 13.56
C LYS A 38 7.86 3.59 14.46
N ASN A 39 7.51 3.09 15.65
CA ASN A 39 6.80 3.87 16.67
C ASN A 39 7.54 5.16 17.08
N ILE A 40 8.88 5.21 16.94
CA ILE A 40 9.67 6.43 17.12
C ILE A 40 9.23 7.52 16.14
N GLY A 41 8.90 7.14 14.89
CA GLY A 41 8.33 8.06 13.90
C GLY A 41 6.98 8.64 14.33
N PHE A 42 6.12 7.83 14.96
CA PHE A 42 4.85 8.31 15.50
C PHE A 42 5.02 9.28 16.68
N VAL A 43 6.09 9.13 17.48
CA VAL A 43 6.43 10.13 18.50
C VAL A 43 6.75 11.48 17.86
N PHE A 44 7.49 11.52 16.76
CA PHE A 44 7.72 12.77 16.02
C PHE A 44 6.43 13.37 15.45
N ILE A 45 5.53 12.55 14.93
CA ILE A 45 4.21 12.99 14.45
C ILE A 45 3.40 13.59 15.60
N ALA A 46 3.36 12.95 16.78
CA ALA A 46 2.69 13.46 17.97
C ALA A 46 3.26 14.80 18.46
N LEU A 47 4.55 15.03 18.21
CA LEU A 47 5.22 16.33 18.47
C LEU A 47 5.03 17.35 17.31
N GLN A 48 4.12 17.08 16.38
CA GLN A 48 3.83 17.88 15.17
C GLN A 48 5.03 18.06 14.22
N LYS A 49 6.01 17.13 14.28
CA LYS A 49 7.18 17.11 13.42
C LYS A 49 7.04 16.08 12.30
N TYR A 50 5.99 16.21 11.50
CA TYR A 50 5.63 15.25 10.44
C TYR A 50 6.79 14.97 9.47
N GLY A 51 7.46 16.03 8.99
CA GLY A 51 8.57 15.90 8.04
C GLY A 51 9.75 15.07 8.55
N VAL A 52 9.97 14.99 9.87
CA VAL A 52 11.05 14.16 10.44
C VAL A 52 10.77 12.67 10.20
N ASN A 53 9.52 12.23 10.37
CA ASN A 53 9.16 10.83 10.12
C ASN A 53 9.40 10.45 8.64
N ASP A 54 9.04 11.33 7.71
CA ASP A 54 9.23 11.09 6.28
C ASP A 54 10.71 11.06 5.90
N VAL A 55 11.52 11.96 6.49
CA VAL A 55 12.98 11.96 6.33
C VAL A 55 13.59 10.66 6.86
N LEU A 56 13.18 10.17 8.03
CA LEU A 56 13.68 8.90 8.58
C LEU A 56 13.34 7.70 7.68
N THR A 57 12.11 7.66 7.18
CA THR A 57 11.68 6.59 6.26
C THR A 57 12.49 6.62 4.96
N THR A 58 12.68 7.82 4.39
CA THR A 58 13.47 8.01 3.18
C THR A 58 14.94 7.69 3.41
N ALA A 59 15.52 8.14 4.52
CA ALA A 59 16.92 7.85 4.88
C ALA A 59 17.18 6.35 5.01
N GLY A 60 16.23 5.58 5.57
CA GLY A 60 16.32 4.12 5.63
C GLY A 60 16.39 3.48 4.25
N SER A 61 15.55 3.95 3.32
CA SER A 61 15.55 3.45 1.94
C SER A 61 16.81 3.83 1.17
N VAL A 62 17.28 5.06 1.32
CA VAL A 62 18.53 5.56 0.68
C VAL A 62 19.75 4.80 1.22
N LEU A 63 19.82 4.59 2.54
CA LEU A 63 20.90 3.81 3.14
C LEU A 63 20.92 2.38 2.59
N GLY A 64 19.76 1.73 2.47
CA GLY A 64 19.64 0.41 1.85
C GLY A 64 20.15 0.38 0.42
N LEU A 65 19.78 1.37 -0.39
CA LEU A 65 20.26 1.49 -1.77
C LEU A 65 21.80 1.70 -1.84
N ILE A 66 22.36 2.54 -0.98
CA ILE A 66 23.82 2.77 -0.92
C ILE A 66 24.53 1.47 -0.56
N ILE A 67 24.07 0.74 0.46
CA ILE A 67 24.68 -0.54 0.85
C ILE A 67 24.60 -1.55 -0.30
N VAL A 68 23.45 -1.69 -0.94
CA VAL A 68 23.31 -2.59 -2.09
C VAL A 68 24.24 -2.18 -3.24
N PHE A 69 24.34 -0.89 -3.54
CA PHE A 69 25.26 -0.40 -4.56
C PHE A 69 26.73 -0.76 -4.26
N ILE A 70 27.15 -0.63 -3.00
CA ILE A 70 28.49 -1.04 -2.56
C ILE A 70 28.64 -2.56 -2.73
N LEU A 71 27.65 -3.35 -2.28
CA LEU A 71 27.68 -4.80 -2.39
C LEU A 71 27.78 -5.29 -3.85
N THR A 72 27.12 -4.61 -4.79
CA THR A 72 27.23 -4.94 -6.23
C THR A 72 28.63 -4.74 -6.82
N LYS A 73 29.45 -3.89 -6.18
CA LYS A 73 30.82 -3.62 -6.61
C LYS A 73 31.87 -4.47 -5.88
N THR A 74 31.54 -4.95 -4.66
CA THR A 74 32.50 -5.62 -3.77
C THR A 74 32.27 -7.11 -3.63
N THR A 75 31.07 -7.61 -3.99
CA THR A 75 30.71 -9.02 -3.79
C THR A 75 30.08 -9.63 -5.05
N GLN A 76 30.17 -10.96 -5.16
CA GLN A 76 29.35 -11.69 -6.13
C GLN A 76 27.90 -11.66 -5.64
N GLY A 77 26.92 -11.53 -6.56
CA GLY A 77 25.50 -11.38 -6.25
C GLY A 77 24.98 -12.46 -5.28
N ASN A 78 24.54 -12.02 -4.10
CA ASN A 78 24.00 -12.89 -3.06
C ASN A 78 22.67 -12.32 -2.54
N LEU A 79 21.59 -13.11 -2.64
CA LEU A 79 20.26 -12.74 -2.21
C LEU A 79 20.23 -12.34 -0.73
N LEU A 80 20.94 -13.08 0.14
CA LEU A 80 20.95 -12.83 1.58
C LEU A 80 21.51 -11.43 1.92
N TYR A 81 22.58 -11.02 1.22
CA TYR A 81 23.17 -9.69 1.44
C TYR A 81 22.21 -8.58 1.03
N VAL A 82 21.54 -8.73 -0.10
CA VAL A 82 20.56 -7.74 -0.59
C VAL A 82 19.36 -7.63 0.35
N VAL A 83 18.80 -8.77 0.75
CA VAL A 83 17.67 -8.81 1.70
C VAL A 83 18.06 -8.19 3.03
N THR A 84 19.25 -8.53 3.57
CA THR A 84 19.74 -7.96 4.82
C THR A 84 19.93 -6.45 4.70
N ALA A 85 20.55 -5.97 3.63
CA ALA A 85 20.78 -4.55 3.40
C ALA A 85 19.46 -3.74 3.41
N PHE A 86 18.47 -4.19 2.64
CA PHE A 86 17.17 -3.49 2.57
C PHE A 86 16.36 -3.55 3.85
N THR A 87 16.38 -4.66 4.58
CA THR A 87 15.55 -4.83 5.78
C THR A 87 16.20 -4.30 7.04
N LEU A 88 17.52 -4.34 7.15
CA LEU A 88 18.27 -3.82 8.30
C LEU A 88 18.42 -2.29 8.27
N SER A 89 18.57 -1.67 7.08
CA SER A 89 18.82 -0.24 6.97
C SER A 89 17.76 0.64 7.65
N PRO A 90 16.45 0.44 7.46
CA PRO A 90 15.44 1.20 8.21
C PRO A 90 15.53 1.00 9.73
N VAL A 91 15.85 -0.22 10.17
CA VAL A 91 16.04 -0.54 11.60
C VAL A 91 17.16 0.31 12.20
N LEU A 92 18.31 0.39 11.52
CA LEU A 92 19.45 1.20 11.96
C LEU A 92 19.09 2.68 12.04
N VAL A 93 18.39 3.23 11.05
CA VAL A 93 18.00 4.64 11.03
C VAL A 93 17.09 4.98 12.19
N TYR A 94 16.07 4.16 12.50
CA TYR A 94 15.19 4.39 13.63
C TYR A 94 15.90 4.18 14.97
N LEU A 95 16.83 3.23 15.09
CA LEU A 95 17.66 3.07 16.30
C LEU A 95 18.52 4.31 16.57
N ILE A 96 19.17 4.84 15.53
CA ILE A 96 19.96 6.07 15.65
C ILE A 96 19.06 7.25 16.04
N ALA A 97 17.87 7.37 15.42
CA ALA A 97 16.92 8.43 15.74
C ALA A 97 16.34 8.34 17.15
N ALA A 98 16.29 7.14 17.75
CA ALA A 98 15.83 6.94 19.13
C ALA A 98 16.72 7.64 20.16
N ILE A 99 18.04 7.69 19.91
CA ILE A 99 19.02 8.24 20.87
C ILE A 99 18.72 9.71 21.20
N PRO A 100 18.70 10.64 20.23
CA PRO A 100 18.46 12.06 20.52
C PRO A 100 17.05 12.34 21.04
N ILE A 101 16.02 11.62 20.56
CA ILE A 101 14.65 11.87 21.00
C ILE A 101 14.46 11.46 22.47
N PHE A 102 14.94 10.29 22.88
CA PHE A 102 14.84 9.83 24.26
C PHE A 102 15.83 10.51 25.20
N HIS A 103 16.88 11.15 24.68
CA HIS A 103 17.74 12.01 25.46
C HIS A 103 17.04 13.35 25.76
N LYS A 104 16.39 13.94 24.74
CA LYS A 104 15.68 15.22 24.86
C LYS A 104 14.38 15.12 25.65
N TYR A 105 13.59 14.08 25.40
CA TYR A 105 12.27 13.86 26.00
C TYR A 105 12.30 12.63 26.91
N LYS A 106 12.92 12.78 28.09
CA LYS A 106 13.10 11.69 29.07
C LYS A 106 11.79 11.02 29.51
N GLN A 107 10.70 11.79 29.56
CA GLN A 107 9.33 11.31 29.88
C GLN A 107 8.72 10.36 28.85
N LEU A 108 9.23 10.37 27.61
CA LEU A 108 8.77 9.50 26.54
C LEU A 108 9.57 8.19 26.43
N ARG A 109 10.53 7.98 27.30
CA ARG A 109 11.31 6.73 27.32
C ARG A 109 10.41 5.54 27.63
N PRO A 110 10.45 4.46 26.84
CA PRO A 110 9.72 3.24 27.15
C PRO A 110 10.12 2.72 28.54
N SER A 111 9.11 2.43 29.37
CA SER A 111 9.34 1.86 30.70
C SER A 111 8.17 0.97 31.08
N TRP A 112 8.48 -0.20 31.65
CA TRP A 112 7.48 -1.12 32.19
C TRP A 112 6.63 -0.51 33.32
N ARG A 113 7.10 0.55 33.96
CA ARG A 113 6.38 1.26 35.02
C ARG A 113 5.07 1.89 34.52
N TYR A 114 4.97 2.22 33.25
CA TYR A 114 3.79 2.83 32.61
C TYR A 114 2.86 1.81 31.97
N TYR A 115 3.08 0.50 32.25
CA TYR A 115 2.20 -0.54 31.73
C TYR A 115 0.82 -0.46 32.40
N ASP A 116 -0.21 -0.22 31.58
CA ASP A 116 -1.62 -0.20 31.98
C ASP A 116 -2.39 -1.21 31.12
N LYS A 117 -2.93 -2.25 31.76
CA LYS A 117 -3.68 -3.33 31.10
C LYS A 117 -4.98 -2.83 30.47
N HIS A 118 -5.66 -1.83 31.07
CA HIS A 118 -6.89 -1.29 30.55
C HIS A 118 -6.63 -0.45 29.30
N LEU A 119 -5.60 0.38 29.32
CA LEU A 119 -5.14 1.16 28.18
C LEU A 119 -4.72 0.23 27.03
N LEU A 120 -3.97 -0.83 27.32
CA LEU A 120 -3.56 -1.83 26.33
C LEU A 120 -4.77 -2.48 25.67
N LYS A 121 -5.78 -2.91 26.44
CA LYS A 121 -7.00 -3.53 25.90
C LYS A 121 -7.74 -2.59 24.96
N ASN A 122 -7.83 -1.31 25.29
CA ASN A 122 -8.48 -0.30 24.46
C ASN A 122 -7.72 -0.03 23.15
N ILE A 123 -6.39 0.08 23.23
CA ILE A 123 -5.51 0.29 22.05
C ILE A 123 -5.59 -0.92 21.12
N VAL A 124 -5.43 -2.13 21.67
CA VAL A 124 -5.49 -3.38 20.88
C VAL A 124 -6.88 -3.57 20.26
N GLY A 125 -7.97 -3.30 21.00
CA GLY A 125 -9.32 -3.44 20.45
C GLY A 125 -9.57 -2.52 19.25
N LYS A 126 -9.17 -1.25 19.33
CA LYS A 126 -9.24 -0.31 18.21
C LYS A 126 -8.29 -0.72 17.07
N GLY A 127 -7.07 -1.13 17.42
CA GLY A 127 -6.06 -1.56 16.46
C GLY A 127 -6.48 -2.80 15.66
N LEU A 128 -7.15 -3.77 16.28
CA LEU A 128 -7.66 -4.98 15.61
C LEU A 128 -8.71 -4.65 14.54
N GLY A 129 -9.57 -3.65 14.78
CA GLY A 129 -10.54 -3.19 13.77
C GLY A 129 -9.84 -2.62 12.53
N PHE A 130 -8.87 -1.72 12.72
CA PHE A 130 -8.06 -1.20 11.60
C PHE A 130 -7.20 -2.29 10.95
N PHE A 131 -6.68 -3.23 11.73
CA PHE A 131 -5.89 -4.35 11.21
C PHE A 131 -6.72 -5.26 10.30
N ALA A 132 -7.98 -5.54 10.65
CA ALA A 132 -8.88 -6.32 9.80
C ALA A 132 -9.12 -5.64 8.45
N ILE A 133 -9.37 -4.32 8.44
CA ILE A 133 -9.50 -3.53 7.21
C ILE A 133 -8.20 -3.59 6.40
N GLN A 134 -7.07 -3.41 7.07
CA GLN A 134 -5.77 -3.34 6.41
C GLN A 134 -5.35 -4.70 5.82
N ILE A 135 -5.58 -5.81 6.52
CA ILE A 135 -5.31 -7.16 5.98
C ILE A 135 -6.14 -7.45 4.74
N THR A 136 -7.44 -7.18 4.79
CA THR A 136 -8.31 -7.41 3.61
C THR A 136 -7.87 -6.56 2.43
N SER A 137 -7.52 -5.30 2.66
CA SER A 137 -6.97 -4.42 1.61
C SER A 137 -5.60 -4.88 1.12
N CYS A 138 -4.71 -5.33 2.02
CA CYS A 138 -3.36 -5.79 1.69
C CYS A 138 -3.37 -7.08 0.87
N LEU A 139 -4.27 -8.01 1.16
CA LEU A 139 -4.42 -9.26 0.40
C LEU A 139 -4.83 -9.00 -1.05
N ILE A 140 -5.66 -7.96 -1.30
CA ILE A 140 -6.05 -7.58 -2.66
C ILE A 140 -4.93 -6.81 -3.36
N ILE A 141 -4.29 -5.85 -2.68
CA ILE A 141 -3.53 -4.77 -3.32
C ILE A 141 -2.03 -5.09 -3.45
N PHE A 142 -1.36 -5.55 -2.38
CA PHE A 142 0.10 -5.49 -2.32
C PHE A 142 0.82 -6.84 -2.30
N GLY A 143 0.28 -7.85 -1.62
CA GLY A 143 0.99 -9.10 -1.42
C GLY A 143 0.45 -10.24 -2.28
N GLY A 144 -0.86 -10.24 -2.49
CA GLY A 144 -1.54 -11.30 -3.23
C GLY A 144 -1.18 -11.28 -4.72
N SER A 145 -1.12 -10.12 -5.36
CA SER A 145 -0.94 -10.04 -6.81
C SER A 145 0.38 -10.63 -7.30
N ASN A 146 1.49 -10.36 -6.65
CA ASN A 146 2.80 -10.92 -7.07
C ASN A 146 2.87 -12.43 -6.87
N VAL A 147 2.38 -12.93 -5.73
CA VAL A 147 2.34 -14.38 -5.44
C VAL A 147 1.37 -15.07 -6.39
N ILE A 148 0.19 -14.49 -6.61
CA ILE A 148 -0.84 -15.03 -7.50
C ILE A 148 -0.34 -15.05 -8.95
N ILE A 149 0.23 -13.94 -9.44
CA ILE A 149 0.80 -13.88 -10.81
C ILE A 149 1.95 -14.89 -10.95
N SER A 150 2.82 -15.01 -9.94
CA SER A 150 3.90 -16.00 -9.96
C SER A 150 3.35 -17.43 -10.03
N HIS A 151 2.31 -17.72 -9.27
CA HIS A 151 1.71 -19.06 -9.22
C HIS A 151 1.06 -19.47 -10.54
N PHE A 152 0.22 -18.59 -11.13
CA PHE A 152 -0.54 -18.88 -12.35
C PHE A 152 0.24 -18.63 -13.65
N CYS A 153 1.17 -17.67 -13.66
CA CYS A 153 1.82 -17.20 -14.89
C CYS A 153 3.35 -17.29 -14.86
N GLY A 154 3.92 -17.73 -13.74
CA GLY A 154 5.36 -17.85 -13.55
C GLY A 154 6.07 -16.55 -13.15
N PRO A 155 7.33 -16.63 -12.65
CA PRO A 155 8.08 -15.49 -12.11
C PRO A 155 8.37 -14.38 -13.13
N THR A 156 8.57 -14.73 -14.40
CA THR A 156 8.84 -13.76 -15.48
C THR A 156 7.66 -12.79 -15.65
N SER A 157 6.42 -13.29 -15.53
CA SER A 157 5.21 -12.46 -15.61
C SER A 157 5.12 -11.44 -14.47
N VAL A 158 5.64 -11.77 -13.29
CA VAL A 158 5.75 -10.83 -12.16
C VAL A 158 6.63 -9.63 -12.51
N THR A 159 7.73 -9.87 -13.23
CA THR A 159 8.62 -8.78 -13.68
C THR A 159 7.88 -7.84 -14.64
N VAL A 160 7.18 -8.40 -15.63
CA VAL A 160 6.38 -7.62 -16.60
C VAL A 160 5.30 -6.80 -15.88
N TYR A 161 4.56 -7.42 -14.96
CA TYR A 161 3.56 -6.73 -14.14
C TYR A 161 4.17 -5.58 -13.34
N ASN A 162 5.26 -5.84 -12.62
CA ASN A 162 5.90 -4.84 -11.75
C ASN A 162 6.44 -3.64 -12.52
N ILE A 163 6.96 -3.83 -13.74
CA ILE A 163 7.40 -2.72 -14.60
C ILE A 163 6.21 -1.83 -14.94
N ALA A 164 5.11 -2.41 -15.45
CA ALA A 164 3.90 -1.66 -15.74
C ALA A 164 3.34 -1.00 -14.46
N TYR A 165 3.22 -1.76 -13.37
CA TYR A 165 2.69 -1.26 -12.11
C TYR A 165 3.50 -0.08 -11.57
N LYS A 166 4.83 -0.15 -11.53
CA LYS A 166 5.67 0.94 -11.03
C LYS A 166 5.49 2.22 -11.83
N LEU A 167 5.36 2.13 -13.16
CA LEU A 167 5.14 3.29 -14.02
C LEU A 167 3.80 3.96 -13.70
N PHE A 168 2.70 3.22 -13.73
CA PHE A 168 1.37 3.79 -13.53
C PHE A 168 1.08 4.13 -12.06
N ASN A 169 1.76 3.47 -11.10
CA ASN A 169 1.65 3.78 -9.68
C ASN A 169 2.15 5.19 -9.33
N LEU A 170 2.96 5.82 -10.18
CA LEU A 170 3.31 7.23 -10.03
C LEU A 170 2.06 8.13 -10.02
N LEU A 171 1.02 7.78 -10.79
CA LEU A 171 -0.27 8.48 -10.79
C LEU A 171 -1.00 8.29 -9.43
N ALA A 172 -0.90 7.10 -8.83
CA ALA A 172 -1.48 6.85 -7.52
C ALA A 172 -0.76 7.63 -6.43
N ILE A 173 0.56 7.68 -6.46
CA ILE A 173 1.37 8.45 -5.52
C ILE A 173 1.04 9.94 -5.65
N ALA A 174 1.09 10.50 -6.87
CA ALA A 174 0.79 11.90 -7.12
C ALA A 174 -0.62 12.29 -6.65
N TYR A 175 -1.62 11.46 -6.95
CA TYR A 175 -3.00 11.66 -6.51
C TYR A 175 -3.13 11.61 -5.00
N THR A 176 -2.53 10.60 -4.35
CA THR A 176 -2.60 10.40 -2.90
C THR A 176 -1.98 11.54 -2.13
N VAL A 177 -0.85 12.10 -2.58
CA VAL A 177 -0.20 13.27 -1.96
C VAL A 177 -1.15 14.46 -1.86
N VAL A 178 -1.95 14.68 -2.90
CA VAL A 178 -2.91 15.81 -2.92
C VAL A 178 -4.18 15.50 -2.12
N ILE A 179 -4.65 14.25 -2.15
CA ILE A 179 -5.93 13.86 -1.53
C ILE A 179 -5.79 13.54 -0.03
N SER A 180 -4.65 13.05 0.43
CA SER A 180 -4.49 12.62 1.82
C SER A 180 -4.77 13.72 2.86
N PRO A 181 -4.41 15.00 2.68
CA PRO A 181 -4.76 16.06 3.62
C PRO A 181 -6.28 16.33 3.70
N MET A 182 -7.03 15.95 2.66
CA MET A 182 -8.48 16.17 2.61
C MET A 182 -9.23 15.37 3.69
N TRP A 183 -8.68 14.25 4.16
CA TRP A 183 -9.26 13.49 5.26
C TRP A 183 -9.51 14.39 6.48
N ASN A 184 -8.46 15.03 6.99
CA ASN A 184 -8.58 15.93 8.16
C ASN A 184 -9.46 17.13 7.87
N ALA A 185 -9.36 17.69 6.65
CA ALA A 185 -10.18 18.84 6.25
C ALA A 185 -11.69 18.49 6.17
N TYR A 186 -12.06 17.28 5.75
CA TYR A 186 -13.44 16.79 5.80
C TYR A 186 -13.93 16.63 7.24
N THR A 187 -13.07 16.11 8.14
CA THR A 187 -13.41 16.01 9.58
C THR A 187 -13.69 17.38 10.18
N ASP A 188 -12.83 18.37 9.93
CA ASP A 188 -12.99 19.73 10.43
C ASP A 188 -14.27 20.40 9.88
N ALA A 189 -14.55 20.22 8.59
CA ALA A 189 -15.75 20.77 7.97
C ALA A 189 -17.04 20.11 8.52
N GLN A 190 -17.00 18.79 8.79
CA GLN A 190 -18.11 18.07 9.41
C GLN A 190 -18.43 18.61 10.82
N VAL A 191 -17.38 18.82 11.64
CA VAL A 191 -17.55 19.38 13.01
C VAL A 191 -18.20 20.76 12.96
N ARG A 192 -17.90 21.56 11.93
CA ARG A 192 -18.50 22.89 11.71
C ARG A 192 -19.87 22.85 11.03
N GLY A 193 -20.34 21.67 10.59
CA GLY A 193 -21.59 21.53 9.83
C GLY A 193 -21.54 22.08 8.42
N ASP A 194 -20.34 22.33 7.85
CA ASP A 194 -20.17 22.94 6.54
C ASP A 194 -20.23 21.91 5.40
N TYR A 195 -21.41 21.36 5.18
CA TYR A 195 -21.66 20.41 4.08
C TYR A 195 -21.54 21.05 2.69
N SER A 196 -21.67 22.37 2.60
CA SER A 196 -21.49 23.08 1.34
C SER A 196 -20.04 23.01 0.88
N TRP A 197 -19.11 23.23 1.79
CA TRP A 197 -17.67 23.10 1.55
C TRP A 197 -17.28 21.64 1.25
N ILE A 198 -17.80 20.68 2.01
CA ILE A 198 -17.58 19.25 1.77
C ILE A 198 -17.96 18.89 0.33
N ARG A 199 -19.16 19.31 -0.12
CA ARG A 199 -19.66 19.07 -1.47
C ARG A 199 -18.77 19.68 -2.55
N ALA A 200 -18.37 20.92 -2.36
CA ALA A 200 -17.51 21.64 -3.29
C ALA A 200 -16.12 20.99 -3.40
N THR A 201 -15.53 20.62 -2.25
CA THR A 201 -14.22 19.97 -2.18
C THR A 201 -14.24 18.57 -2.76
N PHE A 202 -15.28 17.76 -2.49
CA PHE A 202 -15.42 16.45 -3.09
C PHE A 202 -15.53 16.51 -4.63
N LYS A 203 -16.27 17.48 -5.17
CA LYS A 203 -16.31 17.71 -6.63
C LYS A 203 -14.93 18.05 -7.20
N LYS A 204 -14.11 18.83 -6.49
CA LYS A 204 -12.73 19.11 -6.90
C LYS A 204 -11.85 17.86 -6.88
N ALA A 205 -12.00 17.01 -5.85
CA ALA A 205 -11.29 15.74 -5.75
C ALA A 205 -11.62 14.78 -6.91
N VAL A 206 -12.90 14.68 -7.29
CA VAL A 206 -13.34 13.89 -8.45
C VAL A 206 -12.80 14.47 -9.76
N LYS A 207 -12.77 15.81 -9.93
CA LYS A 207 -12.15 16.45 -11.11
C LYS A 207 -10.65 16.15 -11.20
N LEU A 208 -9.95 16.19 -10.06
CA LEU A 208 -8.53 15.85 -10.00
C LEU A 208 -8.28 14.38 -10.38
N TRP A 209 -9.16 13.46 -9.95
CA TRP A 209 -9.12 12.08 -10.41
C TRP A 209 -9.29 11.97 -11.93
N GLY A 210 -10.25 12.68 -12.51
CA GLY A 210 -10.44 12.71 -13.96
C GLY A 210 -9.19 13.22 -14.69
N LEU A 211 -8.54 14.27 -14.16
CA LEU A 211 -7.27 14.79 -14.71
C LEU A 211 -6.15 13.73 -14.60
N SER A 212 -6.06 13.01 -13.47
CA SER A 212 -5.12 11.91 -13.29
C SER A 212 -5.38 10.77 -14.30
N ALA A 213 -6.65 10.45 -14.58
CA ALA A 213 -7.01 9.44 -15.58
C ALA A 213 -6.60 9.87 -17.00
N ILE A 214 -6.80 11.13 -17.37
CA ILE A 214 -6.35 11.69 -18.67
C ILE A 214 -4.81 11.63 -18.74
N GLY A 215 -4.10 12.03 -17.68
CA GLY A 215 -2.64 11.90 -17.60
C GLY A 215 -2.19 10.45 -17.76
N GLY A 216 -2.95 9.50 -17.20
CA GLY A 216 -2.73 8.07 -17.38
C GLY A 216 -2.86 7.59 -18.81
N LEU A 217 -3.87 8.10 -19.57
CA LEU A 217 -4.03 7.78 -21.00
C LEU A 217 -2.87 8.34 -21.84
N ILE A 218 -2.39 9.54 -21.54
CA ILE A 218 -1.20 10.12 -22.19
C ILE A 218 0.02 9.24 -21.88
N LEU A 219 0.21 8.86 -20.61
CA LEU A 219 1.31 8.00 -20.19
C LEU A 219 1.23 6.63 -20.88
N LEU A 220 0.02 6.08 -21.06
CA LEU A 220 -0.21 4.83 -21.79
C LEU A 220 0.26 4.94 -23.24
N ALA A 221 -0.02 6.06 -23.91
CA ALA A 221 0.37 6.27 -25.30
C ALA A 221 1.91 6.26 -25.49
N ILE A 222 2.67 6.70 -24.48
CA ILE A 222 4.14 6.80 -24.55
C ILE A 222 4.86 5.70 -23.74
N CYS A 223 4.15 4.82 -23.03
CA CYS A 223 4.75 3.87 -22.07
C CYS A 223 5.80 2.95 -22.71
N ASN A 224 5.62 2.50 -23.95
CA ASN A 224 6.57 1.64 -24.63
C ASN A 224 7.94 2.30 -24.82
N THR A 225 7.96 3.59 -25.17
CA THR A 225 9.20 4.37 -25.27
C THR A 225 9.84 4.51 -23.89
N PHE A 226 9.04 4.77 -22.87
CA PHE A 226 9.52 4.87 -21.50
C PHE A 226 10.13 3.55 -21.01
N TYR A 227 9.50 2.40 -21.27
CA TYR A 227 10.04 1.09 -20.89
C TYR A 227 11.39 0.82 -21.55
N LYS A 228 11.55 1.13 -22.85
CA LYS A 228 12.81 0.96 -23.57
C LYS A 228 13.94 1.77 -22.95
N ILE A 229 13.68 3.01 -22.54
CA ILE A 229 14.68 3.89 -21.91
C ILE A 229 15.00 3.42 -20.48
N TRP A 230 13.99 3.01 -19.72
CA TRP A 230 14.14 2.69 -18.28
C TRP A 230 14.68 1.29 -18.03
N VAL A 231 14.15 0.28 -18.71
CA VAL A 231 14.48 -1.14 -18.48
C VAL A 231 15.39 -1.70 -19.56
N GLY A 232 15.48 -1.03 -20.71
CA GLY A 232 16.17 -1.53 -21.88
C GLY A 232 15.31 -2.45 -22.74
N ALA A 233 15.93 -3.04 -23.77
CA ALA A 233 15.25 -3.90 -24.73
C ALA A 233 15.05 -5.36 -24.26
N SER A 234 15.58 -5.71 -23.07
CA SER A 234 15.58 -7.09 -22.55
C SER A 234 14.20 -7.57 -22.08
N VAL A 235 13.30 -6.64 -21.69
CA VAL A 235 11.95 -6.96 -21.22
C VAL A 235 10.94 -6.20 -22.05
N THR A 236 10.01 -6.92 -22.68
CA THR A 236 8.90 -6.33 -23.41
C THR A 236 7.63 -6.40 -22.56
N VAL A 237 6.98 -5.25 -22.35
CA VAL A 237 5.70 -5.16 -21.64
C VAL A 237 4.58 -5.05 -22.67
N PRO A 238 3.67 -6.02 -22.79
CA PRO A 238 2.54 -5.95 -23.71
C PRO A 238 1.65 -4.74 -23.38
N MET A 239 1.22 -4.01 -24.43
CA MET A 239 0.34 -2.85 -24.30
C MET A 239 -0.96 -3.17 -23.54
N GLN A 240 -1.48 -4.39 -23.73
CA GLN A 240 -2.65 -4.88 -23.03
C GLN A 240 -2.46 -4.89 -21.52
N ILE A 241 -1.29 -5.31 -21.01
CA ILE A 241 -0.95 -5.32 -19.58
C ILE A 241 -0.90 -3.88 -19.06
N SER A 242 -0.25 -2.98 -19.79
CA SER A 242 -0.18 -1.56 -19.43
C SER A 242 -1.58 -0.92 -19.34
N ALA A 243 -2.46 -1.24 -20.27
CA ALA A 243 -3.83 -0.72 -20.29
C ALA A 243 -4.67 -1.23 -19.10
N VAL A 244 -4.57 -2.52 -18.76
CA VAL A 244 -5.31 -3.10 -17.64
C VAL A 244 -4.74 -2.62 -16.30
N VAL A 245 -3.43 -2.43 -16.19
CA VAL A 245 -2.79 -1.81 -15.00
C VAL A 245 -3.25 -0.36 -14.83
N LEU A 246 -3.32 0.44 -15.90
CA LEU A 246 -3.86 1.79 -15.84
C LEU A 246 -5.32 1.80 -15.36
N LEU A 247 -6.16 0.89 -15.89
CA LEU A 247 -7.55 0.75 -15.45
C LEU A 247 -7.63 0.45 -13.95
N TYR A 248 -6.81 -0.49 -13.47
CA TYR A 248 -6.71 -0.84 -12.06
C TYR A 248 -6.28 0.38 -11.21
N ILE A 249 -5.21 1.08 -11.57
CA ILE A 249 -4.72 2.25 -10.84
C ILE A 249 -5.76 3.39 -10.85
N SER A 250 -6.47 3.61 -11.97
CA SER A 250 -7.53 4.60 -12.04
C SER A 250 -8.71 4.25 -11.12
N ALA A 251 -9.14 2.98 -11.11
CA ALA A 251 -10.19 2.50 -10.21
C ALA A 251 -9.78 2.61 -8.74
N PHE A 252 -8.54 2.26 -8.40
CA PHE A 252 -7.95 2.40 -7.08
C PHE A 252 -7.94 3.87 -6.62
N ASN A 253 -7.49 4.80 -7.46
CA ASN A 253 -7.49 6.23 -7.15
C ASN A 253 -8.91 6.77 -6.94
N PHE A 254 -9.88 6.32 -7.72
CA PHE A 254 -11.28 6.72 -7.51
C PHE A 254 -11.84 6.17 -6.20
N ASN A 255 -11.53 4.92 -5.86
CA ASN A 255 -11.89 4.36 -4.58
C ASN A 255 -11.27 5.15 -3.42
N ASN A 256 -9.99 5.54 -3.52
CA ASN A 256 -9.35 6.42 -2.54
C ASN A 256 -10.06 7.78 -2.42
N CYS A 257 -10.46 8.39 -3.54
CA CYS A 257 -11.21 9.64 -3.54
C CYS A 257 -12.47 9.57 -2.65
N VAL A 258 -13.25 8.51 -2.79
CA VAL A 258 -14.49 8.33 -2.01
C VAL A 258 -14.21 7.90 -0.57
N THR A 259 -13.23 7.03 -0.34
CA THR A 259 -12.90 6.55 1.01
C THR A 259 -12.28 7.62 1.90
N TYR A 260 -11.49 8.55 1.36
CA TYR A 260 -10.98 9.68 2.15
C TYR A 260 -12.13 10.58 2.68
N LEU A 261 -13.20 10.76 1.92
CA LEU A 261 -14.39 11.44 2.41
C LEU A 261 -15.08 10.64 3.51
N LEU A 262 -15.32 9.33 3.32
CA LEU A 262 -15.96 8.47 4.30
C LEU A 262 -15.17 8.41 5.61
N ASN A 263 -13.86 8.29 5.51
CA ASN A 263 -12.95 8.31 6.66
C ASN A 263 -12.97 9.66 7.38
N GLY A 264 -12.99 10.77 6.63
CA GLY A 264 -13.11 12.11 7.19
C GLY A 264 -14.43 12.32 7.94
N LEU A 265 -15.52 11.74 7.44
CA LEU A 265 -16.82 11.75 8.10
C LEU A 265 -16.98 10.66 9.18
N ASN A 266 -15.93 9.84 9.41
CA ASN A 266 -15.94 8.72 10.35
C ASN A 266 -17.09 7.71 10.11
N LYS A 267 -17.41 7.44 8.82
CA LYS A 267 -18.50 6.56 8.38
C LYS A 267 -17.94 5.34 7.65
N ILE A 268 -17.27 4.44 8.39
CA ILE A 268 -16.43 3.37 7.84
C ILE A 268 -17.09 1.98 7.80
N THR A 269 -18.29 1.81 8.36
CA THR A 269 -18.94 0.48 8.48
C THR A 269 -19.16 -0.17 7.11
N VAL A 270 -19.65 0.58 6.13
CA VAL A 270 -19.85 0.07 4.76
C VAL A 270 -18.50 -0.28 4.12
N GLN A 271 -17.46 0.53 4.36
CA GLN A 271 -16.11 0.26 3.87
C GLN A 271 -15.54 -1.06 4.40
N ILE A 272 -15.77 -1.39 5.68
CA ILE A 272 -15.37 -2.68 6.26
C ILE A 272 -16.05 -3.83 5.52
N ILE A 273 -17.37 -3.75 5.35
CA ILE A 273 -18.14 -4.79 4.67
C ILE A 273 -17.68 -4.96 3.22
N THR A 274 -17.55 -3.87 2.49
CA THR A 274 -17.13 -3.92 1.08
C THR A 274 -15.70 -4.38 0.90
N SER A 275 -14.80 -4.10 1.85
CA SER A 275 -13.43 -4.62 1.82
C SER A 275 -13.40 -6.13 1.98
N ILE A 276 -14.17 -6.69 2.90
CA ILE A 276 -14.26 -8.14 3.10
C ILE A 276 -14.90 -8.82 1.88
N THR A 277 -16.06 -8.33 1.44
CA THR A 277 -16.77 -8.88 0.28
C THR A 277 -15.97 -8.72 -1.02
N GLY A 278 -15.29 -7.60 -1.19
CA GLY A 278 -14.40 -7.34 -2.34
C GLY A 278 -13.22 -8.31 -2.38
N THR A 279 -12.64 -8.65 -1.22
CA THR A 279 -11.56 -9.65 -1.13
C THR A 279 -12.07 -11.04 -1.53
N ILE A 280 -13.23 -11.44 -1.05
CA ILE A 280 -13.83 -12.74 -1.41
C ILE A 280 -14.12 -12.79 -2.92
N LEU A 281 -14.73 -11.74 -3.47
CA LEU A 281 -15.00 -11.65 -4.92
C LEU A 281 -13.72 -11.70 -5.74
N TYR A 282 -12.65 -11.02 -5.31
CA TYR A 282 -11.37 -11.06 -5.99
C TYR A 282 -10.79 -12.47 -6.04
N LEU A 283 -10.80 -13.20 -4.92
CA LEU A 283 -10.33 -14.59 -4.87
C LEU A 283 -11.17 -15.51 -5.79
N LEU A 284 -12.50 -15.32 -5.82
CA LEU A 284 -13.38 -16.06 -6.73
C LEU A 284 -13.07 -15.74 -8.20
N PHE A 285 -12.85 -14.49 -8.54
CA PHE A 285 -12.48 -14.09 -9.91
C PHE A 285 -11.13 -14.66 -10.33
N ILE A 286 -10.16 -14.74 -9.42
CA ILE A 286 -8.86 -15.38 -9.70
C ILE A 286 -9.03 -16.86 -10.02
N ILE A 287 -9.83 -17.59 -9.24
CA ILE A 287 -10.10 -19.01 -9.48
C ILE A 287 -10.77 -19.22 -10.85
N ILE A 288 -11.70 -18.35 -11.22
CA ILE A 288 -12.46 -18.48 -12.48
C ILE A 288 -11.64 -18.03 -13.69
N PHE A 289 -10.90 -16.94 -13.56
CA PHE A 289 -10.26 -16.26 -14.70
C PHE A 289 -8.74 -16.40 -14.73
N GLY A 290 -8.09 -16.74 -13.60
CA GLY A 290 -6.63 -16.79 -13.49
C GLY A 290 -6.00 -17.79 -14.46
N GLU A 291 -6.54 -18.99 -14.57
CA GLU A 291 -6.05 -20.01 -15.52
C GLU A 291 -6.44 -19.71 -16.97
N LYS A 292 -7.65 -19.17 -17.20
CA LYS A 292 -8.19 -18.96 -18.56
C LYS A 292 -7.64 -17.72 -19.25
N VAL A 293 -7.44 -16.64 -18.51
CA VAL A 293 -7.07 -15.32 -19.05
C VAL A 293 -5.67 -14.89 -18.64
N GLY A 294 -5.04 -15.66 -17.73
CA GLY A 294 -3.70 -15.41 -17.24
C GLY A 294 -3.55 -14.06 -16.51
N MET A 295 -2.39 -13.43 -16.61
CA MET A 295 -2.05 -12.18 -15.91
C MET A 295 -3.04 -11.05 -16.17
N THR A 296 -3.53 -10.89 -17.40
CA THR A 296 -4.53 -9.88 -17.74
C THR A 296 -5.83 -10.06 -16.96
N GLY A 297 -6.30 -11.32 -16.82
CA GLY A 297 -7.50 -11.64 -16.05
C GLY A 297 -7.34 -11.34 -14.55
N ILE A 298 -6.17 -11.63 -13.99
CA ILE A 298 -5.86 -11.35 -12.58
C ILE A 298 -5.92 -9.83 -12.31
N ILE A 299 -5.25 -9.02 -13.15
CA ILE A 299 -5.22 -7.56 -12.98
C ILE A 299 -6.61 -6.95 -13.23
N LEU A 300 -7.34 -7.45 -14.24
CA LEU A 300 -8.70 -7.00 -14.53
C LEU A 300 -9.64 -7.28 -13.35
N SER A 301 -9.49 -8.43 -12.69
CA SER A 301 -10.26 -8.79 -11.49
C SER A 301 -10.04 -7.77 -10.37
N MET A 302 -8.81 -7.28 -10.17
CA MET A 302 -8.52 -6.20 -9.21
C MET A 302 -9.27 -4.92 -9.60
N ALA A 303 -9.19 -4.51 -10.88
CA ALA A 303 -9.86 -3.31 -11.37
C ALA A 303 -11.38 -3.38 -11.16
N VAL A 304 -12.01 -4.50 -11.50
CA VAL A 304 -13.45 -4.72 -11.33
C VAL A 304 -13.85 -4.65 -9.85
N CYS A 305 -13.10 -5.30 -8.95
CA CYS A 305 -13.37 -5.22 -7.51
C CYS A 305 -13.32 -3.78 -7.01
N TYR A 306 -12.31 -2.99 -7.40
CA TYR A 306 -12.25 -1.57 -7.01
C TYR A 306 -13.36 -0.73 -7.60
N ILE A 307 -13.79 -0.97 -8.83
CA ILE A 307 -14.94 -0.29 -9.44
C ILE A 307 -16.22 -0.60 -8.66
N LEU A 308 -16.46 -1.85 -8.31
CA LEU A 308 -17.64 -2.26 -7.51
C LEU A 308 -17.62 -1.61 -6.13
N MET A 309 -16.49 -1.69 -5.41
CA MET A 309 -16.33 -1.05 -4.10
C MET A 309 -16.54 0.46 -4.19
N ALA A 310 -15.90 1.13 -5.14
CA ALA A 310 -16.01 2.57 -5.34
C ALA A 310 -17.44 3.00 -5.69
N SER A 311 -18.21 2.18 -6.41
CA SER A 311 -19.61 2.45 -6.75
C SER A 311 -20.49 2.47 -5.49
N VAL A 312 -20.31 1.49 -4.60
CA VAL A 312 -21.02 1.43 -3.30
C VAL A 312 -20.62 2.61 -2.42
N HIS A 313 -19.33 2.91 -2.30
CA HIS A 313 -18.82 4.04 -1.53
C HIS A 313 -19.31 5.39 -2.09
N LEU A 314 -19.36 5.55 -3.40
CA LEU A 314 -19.88 6.76 -4.04
C LEU A 314 -21.36 6.96 -3.71
N TYR A 315 -22.15 5.89 -3.72
CA TYR A 315 -23.55 5.95 -3.29
C TYR A 315 -23.67 6.41 -1.84
N GLN A 316 -22.87 5.84 -0.92
CA GLN A 316 -22.81 6.30 0.47
C GLN A 316 -22.41 7.78 0.59
N CYS A 317 -21.36 8.20 -0.13
CA CYS A 317 -20.93 9.60 -0.16
C CYS A 317 -22.07 10.54 -0.59
N ARG A 318 -22.81 10.18 -1.64
CA ARG A 318 -23.96 10.98 -2.11
C ARG A 318 -25.05 11.12 -1.04
N LEU A 319 -25.34 10.05 -0.31
CA LEU A 319 -26.30 10.11 0.79
C LEU A 319 -25.81 11.00 1.94
N LEU A 320 -24.54 10.88 2.32
CA LEU A 320 -23.93 11.65 3.42
C LEU A 320 -23.86 13.15 3.09
N ILE A 321 -23.36 13.51 1.90
CA ILE A 321 -23.23 14.91 1.46
C ILE A 321 -24.60 15.61 1.35
N ASN A 322 -25.66 14.86 1.03
CA ASN A 322 -27.02 15.37 0.95
C ASN A 322 -27.80 15.20 2.25
N GLU A 323 -27.16 14.78 3.34
CA GLU A 323 -27.77 14.62 4.68
C GLU A 323 -28.97 13.61 4.68
N LYS A 324 -28.96 12.68 3.72
CA LYS A 324 -30.01 11.65 3.54
C LYS A 324 -29.60 10.26 4.02
N ALA A 325 -28.38 10.12 4.56
CA ALA A 325 -27.88 8.84 5.02
C ALA A 325 -28.63 8.34 6.27
N LYS A 326 -29.11 7.10 6.25
CA LYS A 326 -29.81 6.44 7.36
C LYS A 326 -29.27 5.03 7.58
N GLY A 327 -29.45 4.48 8.78
CA GLY A 327 -29.07 3.11 9.12
C GLY A 327 -27.59 2.86 8.92
N ILE A 328 -27.22 1.80 8.18
CA ILE A 328 -25.84 1.40 7.91
C ILE A 328 -25.04 2.45 7.15
N TRP A 329 -25.71 3.23 6.27
CA TRP A 329 -25.06 4.26 5.47
C TRP A 329 -24.57 5.45 6.29
N ASN A 330 -25.06 5.59 7.52
CA ASN A 330 -24.68 6.65 8.47
C ASN A 330 -23.84 6.12 9.65
N LYS A 331 -23.21 4.98 9.49
CA LYS A 331 -22.36 4.35 10.52
C LYS A 331 -20.91 4.29 10.11
#